data_1ede3f248ce8251c14bf354231490e23
#
_entry.id   1ede3f248ce8251c14bf354231490e23
#
_cell.length_a   1.000
_cell.length_b   1.000
_cell.length_c   1.000
_cell.angle_alpha   90.00
_cell.angle_beta   90.00
_cell.angle_gamma   90.00
#
_symmetry.space_group_name_H-M   'P 1'
#
loop_
_entity.id
_entity.type
_entity.pdbx_description
1 polymer ?
#
loop_
_entity_poly.entity_id
_entity_poly.type
_entity_poly.pdbx_seq_one_letter_code
_entity_poly.pdbx_strand_id
1 'polypeptide(L)'
;GYEYADILKNIFSKNLDTIENCYDRAINQEQPGGFTGYGWQDVKTFWSSLLSAFPDASFKIEHVSFLNEPNEYAKAAVRWSLSGIHSGSGNFGEPSHADVYVMGISHAEFGPRGIKNEWVLFDETSIWKQILLKTG
;
A
#
# COMPACT_ATOMS: atom_id res chain seq x y z
N GLY A 1 -5.54 10.85 11.38
CA GLY A 1 -6.03 9.58 10.82
C GLY A 1 -6.49 9.75 9.39
N TYR A 2 -7.35 10.72 9.14
CA TYR A 2 -7.87 10.96 7.78
C TYR A 2 -6.78 11.44 6.82
N GLU A 3 -5.76 12.11 7.32
CA GLU A 3 -4.63 12.54 6.51
C GLU A 3 -3.91 11.34 5.88
N TYR A 4 -3.70 10.27 6.65
CA TYR A 4 -3.07 9.07 6.13
C TYR A 4 -3.95 8.39 5.07
N ALA A 5 -5.27 8.34 5.30
CA ALA A 5 -6.20 7.82 4.29
C ALA A 5 -6.11 8.60 2.99
N ASP A 6 -6.01 9.93 3.06
CA ASP A 6 -5.87 10.77 1.88
C ASP A 6 -4.54 10.53 1.15
N ILE A 7 -3.45 10.33 1.90
CA ILE A 7 -2.15 9.97 1.33
C ILE A 7 -2.26 8.67 0.53
N LEU A 8 -2.89 7.64 1.12
CA LEU A 8 -3.07 6.36 0.44
C LEU A 8 -3.97 6.50 -0.80
N LYS A 9 -5.05 7.27 -0.72
CA LYS A 9 -5.90 7.53 -1.89
C LYS A 9 -5.12 8.16 -3.03
N ASN A 10 -4.24 9.11 -2.73
CA ASN A 10 -3.41 9.73 -3.75
C ASN A 10 -2.44 8.74 -4.38
N ILE A 11 -1.82 7.90 -3.56
CA ILE A 11 -0.92 6.85 -4.05
C ILE A 11 -1.67 5.88 -4.97
N PHE A 12 -2.85 5.41 -4.55
CA PHE A 12 -3.65 4.49 -5.34
C PHE A 12 -4.24 5.15 -6.59
N SER A 13 -4.29 6.47 -6.64
CA SER A 13 -4.63 7.23 -7.85
C SER A 13 -3.41 7.46 -8.75
N LYS A 14 -2.30 6.81 -8.44
CA LYS A 14 -1.04 6.87 -9.19
C LYS A 14 -0.30 8.20 -9.06
N ASN A 15 -0.64 9.00 -8.07
CA ASN A 15 0.08 10.23 -7.76
C ASN A 15 1.24 9.91 -6.81
N LEU A 16 2.33 9.39 -7.37
CA LEU A 16 3.48 8.93 -6.59
C LEU A 16 4.36 10.07 -6.05
N ASP A 17 4.17 11.28 -6.54
CA ASP A 17 4.83 12.46 -5.95
C ASP A 17 4.39 12.69 -4.50
N THR A 18 3.24 12.16 -4.12
CA THR A 18 2.76 12.16 -2.74
C THR A 18 3.80 11.57 -1.78
N ILE A 19 4.58 10.61 -2.23
CA ILE A 19 5.59 9.96 -1.39
C ILE A 19 6.66 10.96 -0.95
N GLU A 20 7.19 11.75 -1.88
CA GLU A 20 8.19 12.76 -1.55
C GLU A 20 7.62 13.89 -0.68
N ASN A 21 6.34 14.19 -0.85
CA ASN A 21 5.69 15.27 -0.10
C ASN A 21 5.25 14.87 1.30
N CYS A 22 4.94 13.59 1.53
CA CYS A 22 4.29 13.12 2.76
C CYS A 22 5.11 12.13 3.57
N TYR A 23 6.16 11.56 2.99
CA TYR A 23 7.03 10.60 3.67
C TYR A 23 8.37 11.24 4.00
N ASP A 24 8.90 10.92 5.18
CA ASP A 24 10.26 11.29 5.54
C ASP A 24 11.24 10.66 4.54
N ARG A 25 12.29 11.37 4.17
CA ARG A 25 13.33 10.83 3.29
C ARG A 25 13.94 9.55 3.85
N ALA A 26 14.01 9.42 5.18
CA ALA A 26 14.54 8.26 5.86
C ALA A 26 13.46 7.25 6.23
N ILE A 27 12.35 7.23 5.50
CA ILE A 27 11.24 6.29 5.72
C ILE A 27 11.73 4.85 5.77
N ASN A 28 11.18 4.11 6.74
CA ASN A 28 11.37 2.68 6.90
C ASN A 28 10.01 2.03 6.68
N GLN A 29 9.88 1.23 5.63
CA GLN A 29 8.63 0.59 5.27
C GLN A 29 8.76 -0.93 5.38
N GLU A 30 7.95 -1.52 6.26
CA GLU A 30 7.82 -2.97 6.34
C GLU A 30 6.76 -3.41 5.34
N GLN A 31 7.13 -4.31 4.46
CA GLN A 31 6.32 -4.75 3.32
C GLN A 31 5.84 -6.19 3.53
N PRO A 32 4.77 -6.61 2.83
CA PRO A 32 4.31 -7.99 2.90
C PRO A 32 5.43 -8.98 2.56
N GLY A 33 5.41 -10.14 3.21
CA GLY A 33 6.42 -11.18 2.98
C GLY A 33 7.71 -10.98 3.74
N GLY A 34 7.76 -10.06 4.69
CA GLY A 34 8.94 -9.83 5.52
C GLY A 34 10.03 -8.99 4.85
N PHE A 35 9.69 -8.26 3.80
CA PHE A 35 10.63 -7.36 3.14
C PHE A 35 10.59 -5.97 3.79
N THR A 36 11.73 -5.28 3.77
CA THR A 36 11.84 -3.92 4.28
C THR A 36 12.37 -3.00 3.19
N GLY A 37 11.68 -1.89 2.98
CA GLY A 37 12.14 -0.83 2.08
C GLY A 37 12.62 0.38 2.87
N TYR A 38 13.58 1.09 2.32
CA TYR A 38 14.19 2.28 2.94
C TYR A 38 14.19 3.42 1.93
N GLY A 39 13.68 4.57 2.36
CA GLY A 39 13.70 5.77 1.54
C GLY A 39 12.60 5.83 0.50
N TRP A 40 12.49 6.98 -0.13
CA TRP A 40 11.42 7.27 -1.08
C TRP A 40 11.39 6.31 -2.29
N GLN A 41 12.55 5.96 -2.82
CA GLN A 41 12.60 5.13 -4.02
C GLN A 41 12.05 3.73 -3.76
N ASP A 42 12.40 3.14 -2.62
CA ASP A 42 11.89 1.81 -2.26
C ASP A 42 10.38 1.83 -2.06
N VAL A 43 9.86 2.88 -1.42
CA VAL A 43 8.42 3.03 -1.23
C VAL A 43 7.70 3.19 -2.59
N LYS A 44 8.26 4.01 -3.48
CA LYS A 44 7.72 4.18 -4.83
C LYS A 44 7.71 2.87 -5.60
N THR A 45 8.79 2.13 -5.53
CA THR A 45 8.91 0.83 -6.23
C THR A 45 7.86 -0.15 -5.72
N PHE A 46 7.68 -0.22 -4.40
CA PHE A 46 6.68 -1.10 -3.80
C PHE A 46 5.27 -0.81 -4.32
N TRP A 47 4.83 0.45 -4.22
CA TRP A 47 3.49 0.83 -4.66
C TRP A 47 3.32 0.74 -6.17
N SER A 48 4.34 1.12 -6.95
CA SER A 48 4.30 1.02 -8.41
C SER A 48 4.12 -0.41 -8.87
N SER A 49 4.81 -1.35 -8.23
CA SER A 49 4.72 -2.77 -8.59
C SER A 49 3.33 -3.33 -8.32
N LEU A 50 2.71 -2.94 -7.22
CA LEU A 50 1.34 -3.35 -6.92
C LEU A 50 0.35 -2.73 -7.92
N LEU A 51 0.46 -1.44 -8.15
CA LEU A 51 -0.48 -0.70 -9.01
C LEU A 51 -0.34 -1.12 -10.47
N SER A 52 0.85 -1.45 -10.94
CA SER A 52 1.05 -1.86 -12.33
C SER A 52 0.44 -3.25 -12.61
N ALA A 53 0.33 -4.09 -11.60
CA ALA A 53 -0.34 -5.39 -11.75
C ALA A 53 -1.86 -5.22 -11.92
N PHE A 54 -2.43 -4.17 -11.35
CA PHE A 54 -3.87 -3.90 -11.36
C PHE A 54 -4.15 -2.46 -11.83
N PRO A 55 -3.89 -2.15 -13.11
CA PRO A 55 -3.91 -0.76 -13.58
C PRO A 55 -5.27 -0.06 -13.49
N ASP A 56 -6.35 -0.83 -13.51
CA ASP A 56 -7.71 -0.29 -13.42
C ASP A 56 -8.40 -0.63 -12.11
N ALA A 57 -7.63 -0.88 -11.06
CA ALA A 57 -8.17 -1.29 -9.77
C ALA A 57 -8.97 -0.18 -9.10
N SER A 58 -10.01 -0.60 -8.39
CA SER A 58 -10.75 0.25 -7.46
C SER A 58 -10.16 0.11 -6.08
N PHE A 59 -9.93 1.24 -5.43
CA PHE A 59 -9.41 1.30 -4.08
C PHE A 59 -10.47 1.89 -3.16
N LYS A 60 -10.66 1.27 -2.00
CA LYS A 60 -11.65 1.73 -1.02
C LYS A 60 -11.05 1.74 0.38
N ILE A 61 -11.26 2.84 1.09
CA ILE A 61 -10.95 2.95 2.51
C ILE A 61 -12.10 2.33 3.29
N GLU A 62 -11.81 1.29 4.06
CA GLU A 62 -12.82 0.57 4.83
C GLU A 62 -12.93 1.09 6.26
N HIS A 63 -11.79 1.45 6.86
CA HIS A 63 -11.76 1.94 8.25
C HIS A 63 -10.49 2.73 8.49
N VAL A 64 -10.61 3.77 9.29
CA VAL A 64 -9.50 4.62 9.71
C VAL A 64 -9.51 4.74 11.21
N SER A 65 -8.34 4.56 11.83
CA SER A 65 -8.17 4.83 13.25
C SER A 65 -6.84 5.55 13.46
N PHE A 66 -6.74 6.27 14.56
CA PHE A 66 -5.48 6.93 14.87
C PHE A 66 -5.28 7.01 16.37
N LEU A 67 -4.03 7.14 16.76
CA LEU A 67 -3.62 7.27 18.15
C LEU A 67 -2.63 8.43 18.25
N ASN A 68 -2.95 9.36 19.16
CA ASN A 68 -2.11 10.52 19.38
C ASN A 68 -1.86 10.65 20.88
N GLU A 69 -0.80 10.01 21.37
CA GLU A 69 -0.43 10.02 22.77
C GLU A 69 0.67 11.04 23.05
N PRO A 70 0.68 11.65 24.25
CA PRO A 70 1.72 12.59 24.64
C PRO A 70 3.12 11.95 24.53
N ASN A 71 4.08 12.69 24.03
CA ASN A 71 5.49 12.28 23.92
C ASN A 71 5.74 11.12 22.95
N GLU A 72 4.76 10.80 22.12
CA GLU A 72 4.92 9.81 21.07
C GLU A 72 4.56 10.41 19.72
N TYR A 73 5.08 9.81 18.64
CA TYR A 73 4.68 10.19 17.29
C TYR A 73 3.22 9.79 17.07
N ALA A 74 2.49 10.62 16.35
CA ALA A 74 1.13 10.29 15.97
C ALA A 74 1.13 9.03 15.07
N LYS A 75 0.16 8.16 15.29
CA LYS A 75 0.01 6.91 14.55
C LYS A 75 -1.36 6.84 13.92
N ALA A 76 -1.42 6.27 12.75
CA ALA A 76 -2.68 6.03 12.05
C ALA A 76 -2.69 4.62 11.49
N ALA A 77 -3.87 4.02 11.44
CA ALA A 77 -4.09 2.75 10.80
C ALA A 77 -5.24 2.87 9.82
N VAL A 78 -5.07 2.31 8.65
CA VAL A 78 -6.09 2.30 7.61
C VAL A 78 -6.29 0.88 7.13
N ARG A 79 -7.54 0.41 7.17
CA ARG A 79 -7.93 -0.81 6.50
C ARG A 79 -8.52 -0.43 5.15
N TRP A 80 -8.03 -1.07 4.11
CA TRP A 80 -8.41 -0.77 2.74
C TRP A 80 -8.69 -2.04 1.97
N SER A 81 -9.38 -1.89 0.85
CA SER A 81 -9.57 -2.98 -0.09
C SER A 81 -9.22 -2.51 -1.49
N LEU A 82 -8.78 -3.45 -2.30
CA LEU A 82 -8.46 -3.23 -3.69
C LEU A 82 -9.13 -4.34 -4.49
N SER A 83 -9.86 -3.96 -5.54
CA SER A 83 -10.42 -4.92 -6.47
C SER A 83 -10.10 -4.50 -7.89
N GLY A 84 -9.67 -5.45 -8.69
CA GLY A 84 -9.27 -5.15 -10.07
C GLY A 84 -8.96 -6.41 -10.83
N ILE A 85 -8.64 -6.21 -12.09
CA ILE A 85 -8.26 -7.29 -12.98
C ILE A 85 -6.74 -7.32 -13.08
N HIS A 86 -6.16 -8.51 -12.93
CA HIS A 86 -4.72 -8.70 -13.09
C HIS A 86 -4.36 -8.60 -14.58
N SER A 87 -4.38 -7.39 -15.11
CA SER A 87 -4.17 -7.10 -16.52
C SER A 87 -2.82 -6.48 -16.82
N GLY A 88 -2.02 -6.18 -15.79
CA GLY A 88 -0.69 -5.61 -15.94
C GLY A 88 0.39 -6.52 -15.35
N SER A 89 1.63 -6.25 -15.70
CA SER A 89 2.78 -6.94 -15.12
C SER A 89 3.22 -6.24 -13.83
N GLY A 90 3.88 -6.98 -12.97
CA GLY A 90 4.37 -6.49 -11.68
C GLY A 90 4.78 -7.64 -10.82
N ASN A 91 4.55 -7.55 -9.51
CA ASN A 91 4.97 -8.57 -8.55
C ASN A 91 4.30 -9.92 -8.75
N PHE A 92 3.20 -9.99 -9.51
CA PHE A 92 2.40 -11.20 -9.67
C PHE A 92 2.57 -11.83 -11.06
N GLY A 93 3.66 -11.50 -11.75
CA GLY A 93 4.04 -12.10 -13.02
C GLY A 93 3.22 -11.61 -14.21
N GLU A 94 3.13 -12.44 -15.23
CA GLU A 94 2.41 -12.12 -16.46
C GLU A 94 0.92 -11.91 -16.20
N PRO A 95 0.27 -11.02 -16.95
CA PRO A 95 -1.17 -10.77 -16.78
C PRO A 95 -2.00 -12.05 -16.93
N SER A 96 -2.76 -12.38 -15.91
CA SER A 96 -3.65 -13.55 -15.90
C SER A 96 -5.09 -13.21 -16.27
N HIS A 97 -5.44 -11.92 -16.24
CA HIS A 97 -6.80 -11.41 -16.40
C HIS A 97 -7.79 -11.92 -15.34
N ALA A 98 -7.28 -12.41 -14.21
CA ALA A 98 -8.11 -12.83 -13.10
C ALA A 98 -8.71 -11.61 -12.39
N ASP A 99 -9.95 -11.75 -11.93
CA ASP A 99 -10.54 -10.79 -11.00
C ASP A 99 -9.93 -11.02 -9.63
N VAL A 100 -9.34 -9.98 -9.06
CA VAL A 100 -8.66 -10.07 -7.77
C VAL A 100 -9.28 -9.09 -6.80
N TYR A 101 -9.55 -9.58 -5.59
CA TYR A 101 -9.95 -8.77 -4.45
C TYR A 101 -8.99 -9.03 -3.31
N VAL A 102 -8.48 -7.98 -2.70
CA VAL A 102 -7.58 -8.09 -1.56
C VAL A 102 -7.90 -7.03 -0.53
N MET A 103 -7.82 -7.41 0.74
CA MET A 103 -7.89 -6.48 1.85
C MET A 103 -6.49 -6.27 2.41
N GLY A 104 -6.21 -5.01 2.73
CA GLY A 104 -4.93 -4.65 3.33
C GLY A 104 -5.11 -3.80 4.57
N ILE A 105 -4.07 -3.77 5.37
CA ILE A 105 -3.96 -2.89 6.54
C ILE A 105 -2.64 -2.17 6.41
N SER A 106 -2.69 -0.85 6.57
CA SER A 106 -1.47 -0.04 6.61
C SER A 106 -1.45 0.74 7.91
N HIS A 107 -0.27 0.79 8.53
CA HIS A 107 -0.02 1.58 9.72
C HIS A 107 1.07 2.59 9.42
N ALA A 108 0.89 3.82 9.85
CA ALA A 108 1.89 4.86 9.68
C ALA A 108 2.19 5.53 11.01
N GLU A 109 3.46 5.83 11.22
CA GLU A 109 3.96 6.62 12.32
C GLU A 109 4.52 7.91 11.74
N PHE A 110 3.98 9.05 12.19
CA PHE A 110 4.32 10.36 11.65
C PHE A 110 5.39 11.02 12.50
N GLY A 111 6.54 11.29 11.91
CA GLY A 111 7.57 12.12 12.51
C GLY A 111 7.45 13.58 12.08
N PRO A 112 8.39 14.44 12.47
CA PRO A 112 8.37 15.86 12.10
C PRO A 112 8.42 16.13 10.59
N ARG A 113 8.93 15.19 9.82
CA ARG A 113 9.16 15.34 8.38
C ARG A 113 8.28 14.44 7.53
N GLY A 114 7.17 13.95 8.09
CA GLY A 114 6.25 13.08 7.42
C GLY A 114 6.28 11.66 7.97
N ILE A 115 5.76 10.71 7.20
CA ILE A 115 5.70 9.33 7.63
C ILE A 115 7.12 8.78 7.79
N LYS A 116 7.45 8.40 9.00
CA LYS A 116 8.77 7.91 9.38
C LYS A 116 8.85 6.39 9.34
N ASN A 117 7.80 5.72 9.75
CA ASN A 117 7.68 4.27 9.70
C ASN A 117 6.32 3.93 9.13
N GLU A 118 6.29 2.93 8.27
CA GLU A 118 5.04 2.43 7.70
C GLU A 118 5.08 0.91 7.67
N TRP A 119 3.95 0.29 7.99
CA TRP A 119 3.78 -1.16 7.90
C TRP A 119 2.63 -1.41 6.94
N VAL A 120 2.88 -2.18 5.90
CA VAL A 120 1.86 -2.55 4.93
C VAL A 120 1.71 -4.07 4.95
N LEU A 121 0.48 -4.52 5.12
CA LEU A 121 0.17 -5.92 5.21
C LEU A 121 -1.03 -6.24 4.34
N PHE A 122 -0.90 -7.22 3.48
CA PHE A 122 -2.00 -7.83 2.75
C PHE A 122 -1.64 -9.28 2.42
N ASP A 123 -2.66 -10.08 2.13
CA ASP A 123 -2.48 -11.51 1.89
C ASP A 123 -2.10 -11.79 0.44
N GLU A 124 -0.80 -11.86 0.17
CA GLU A 124 -0.28 -12.20 -1.17
C GLU A 124 -0.70 -13.59 -1.61
N THR A 125 -0.81 -14.52 -0.65
CA THR A 125 -1.27 -15.88 -0.95
C THR A 125 -2.68 -15.87 -1.52
N SER A 126 -3.56 -15.05 -0.97
CA SER A 126 -4.92 -14.89 -1.49
C SER A 126 -4.92 -14.38 -2.94
N ILE A 127 -4.05 -13.44 -3.27
CA ILE A 127 -3.92 -12.93 -4.63
C ILE A 127 -3.49 -14.05 -5.57
N TRP A 128 -2.45 -14.79 -5.20
CA TRP A 128 -1.96 -15.91 -6.00
C TRP A 128 -3.03 -16.99 -6.19
N LYS A 129 -3.81 -17.30 -5.15
CA LYS A 129 -4.92 -18.26 -5.27
C LYS A 129 -5.95 -17.82 -6.32
N GLN A 130 -6.32 -16.55 -6.30
CA GLN A 130 -7.29 -16.01 -7.26
C GLN A 130 -6.76 -16.08 -8.69
N ILE A 131 -5.47 -15.79 -8.88
CA ILE A 131 -4.82 -15.91 -10.19
C ILE A 131 -4.80 -17.37 -10.63
N LEU A 132 -4.40 -18.28 -9.76
CA LEU A 132 -4.31 -19.71 -10.08
C LEU A 132 -5.68 -20.32 -10.40
N LEU A 133 -6.74 -19.88 -9.72
CA LEU A 133 -8.09 -20.34 -10.04
C LEU A 133 -8.53 -19.94 -11.45
N LYS A 134 -7.98 -18.84 -11.96
CA LYS A 134 -8.27 -18.39 -13.33
C LYS A 134 -7.44 -19.14 -14.37
N THR A 135 -6.16 -19.37 -14.09
CA THR A 135 -5.19 -19.88 -15.07
C THR A 135 -4.93 -21.38 -14.95
N GLY A 136 -5.17 -21.92 -13.78
CA GLY A 136 -4.86 -23.31 -13.50
C GLY A 136 -6.04 -24.18 -13.41
#